data_c501ca4523c55189092d1c29db52e2fb
#
_entry.id   c501ca4523c55189092d1c29db52e2fb
#
_cell.length_a   1.000
_cell.length_b   1.000
_cell.length_c   1.000
_cell.angle_alpha   90.00
_cell.angle_beta   90.00
_cell.angle_gamma   90.00
#
_symmetry.space_group_name_H-M   'P 1'
#
loop_
_entity.id
_entity.type
_entity.pdbx_description
1 polymer ?
#
loop_
_entity_poly.entity_id
_entity_poly.type
_entity_poly.pdbx_seq_one_letter_code
_entity_poly.pdbx_strand_id
1 'polypeptide(L)'
;MFGEWNDDEWCAFDNFMIVCLQLYLRDGLVKSEFVNLKIRRLSAETCHEFIEWCGILDGMSLNKMLTTNTKMFKQDLYFDFIEDNPDFAPKSKMTVSRTRFYKWLTAYNQYKHKCDPEEGREAGGRWIVFRNAQTIEENGKIDF
;
A
#
# COMPACT_ATOMS: atom_id res chain seq x y z
N MET A 1 10.69 33.64 17.76
CA MET A 1 10.06 32.52 18.46
C MET A 1 10.81 32.12 19.73
N PHE A 2 12.13 32.04 19.72
CA PHE A 2 12.93 31.71 20.92
C PHE A 2 13.44 32.94 21.69
N GLY A 3 13.16 34.18 21.27
CA GLY A 3 13.66 35.40 21.87
C GLY A 3 12.84 35.95 23.07
N GLU A 4 11.74 35.30 23.41
CA GLU A 4 10.84 35.67 24.49
C GLU A 4 10.90 34.76 25.72
N TRP A 5 11.76 33.72 25.67
CA TRP A 5 11.89 32.76 26.76
C TRP A 5 12.69 33.38 27.93
N ASN A 6 12.21 33.14 29.14
CA ASN A 6 12.95 33.46 30.35
C ASN A 6 13.99 32.39 30.68
N ASP A 7 14.85 32.67 31.67
CA ASP A 7 15.94 31.77 32.06
C ASP A 7 15.44 30.40 32.54
N ASP A 8 14.28 30.32 33.18
CA ASP A 8 13.69 29.07 33.66
C ASP A 8 13.20 28.22 32.48
N GLU A 9 12.64 28.81 31.44
CA GLU A 9 12.22 28.11 30.23
C GLU A 9 13.42 27.61 29.44
N TRP A 10 14.50 28.38 29.37
CA TRP A 10 15.75 27.92 28.77
C TRP A 10 16.35 26.73 29.54
N CYS A 11 16.40 26.81 30.88
CA CYS A 11 16.87 25.70 31.70
C CYS A 11 16.02 24.43 31.53
N ALA A 12 14.70 24.57 31.43
CA ALA A 12 13.80 23.45 31.19
C ALA A 12 14.04 22.82 29.82
N PHE A 13 14.26 23.62 28.77
CA PHE A 13 14.61 23.14 27.45
C PHE A 13 15.94 22.42 27.41
N ASP A 14 16.98 22.98 28.02
CA ASP A 14 18.31 22.37 28.09
C ASP A 14 18.27 21.03 28.81
N ASN A 15 17.55 20.93 29.94
CA ASN A 15 17.34 19.67 30.64
C ASN A 15 16.62 18.63 29.76
N PHE A 16 15.59 19.04 29.03
CA PHE A 16 14.90 18.17 28.08
C PHE A 16 15.86 17.66 27.00
N MET A 17 16.66 18.55 26.42
CA MET A 17 17.63 18.17 25.37
C MET A 17 18.70 17.21 25.91
N ILE A 18 19.17 17.41 27.15
CA ILE A 18 20.12 16.49 27.80
C ILE A 18 19.49 15.10 27.97
N VAL A 19 18.24 15.01 28.41
CA VAL A 19 17.52 13.73 28.55
C VAL A 19 17.37 13.05 27.20
N CYS A 20 17.02 13.78 26.15
CA CYS A 20 16.93 13.25 24.78
C CYS A 20 18.29 12.70 24.31
N LEU A 21 19.39 13.41 24.56
CA LEU A 21 20.75 12.95 24.22
C LEU A 21 21.13 11.69 25.00
N GLN A 22 20.81 11.62 26.29
CA GLN A 22 21.08 10.44 27.12
C GLN A 22 20.33 9.22 26.63
N LEU A 23 19.04 9.38 26.23
CA LEU A 23 18.23 8.32 25.60
C LEU A 23 18.86 7.86 24.29
N TYR A 24 19.24 8.79 23.43
CA TYR A 24 19.89 8.48 22.17
C TYR A 24 21.23 7.74 22.35
N LEU A 25 22.06 8.16 23.29
CA LEU A 25 23.34 7.51 23.56
C LEU A 25 23.19 6.11 24.18
N ARG A 26 22.10 5.90 24.94
CA ARG A 26 21.81 4.62 25.58
C ARG A 26 21.18 3.62 24.57
N ASP A 27 20.18 4.03 23.85
CA ASP A 27 19.31 3.15 23.06
C ASP A 27 19.60 3.23 21.54
N GLY A 28 20.39 4.23 21.11
CA GLY A 28 20.66 4.51 19.70
C GLY A 28 19.44 5.07 18.95
N LEU A 29 19.54 5.10 17.63
CA LEU A 29 18.40 5.43 16.77
C LEU A 29 17.42 4.27 16.78
N VAL A 30 16.20 4.52 17.25
CA VAL A 30 15.08 3.59 17.09
C VAL A 30 14.83 3.43 15.59
N LYS A 31 15.24 2.30 15.03
CA LYS A 31 14.91 1.94 13.65
C LYS A 31 13.42 1.65 13.61
N SER A 32 12.64 2.60 13.12
CA SER A 32 11.24 2.31 12.78
C SER A 32 11.22 1.23 11.71
N GLU A 33 10.48 0.15 11.93
CA GLU A 33 10.33 -0.89 10.93
C GLU A 33 9.82 -0.28 9.61
N PHE A 34 10.43 -0.71 8.51
CA PHE A 34 10.16 -0.19 7.16
C PHE A 34 8.72 -0.45 6.65
N VAL A 35 7.88 -1.12 7.43
CA VAL A 35 6.48 -1.44 7.11
C VAL A 35 5.69 -0.18 6.72
N ASN A 36 5.88 0.91 7.46
CA ASN A 36 5.19 2.17 7.19
C ASN A 36 5.59 2.85 5.88
N LEU A 37 6.84 2.67 5.41
CA LEU A 37 7.29 3.30 4.17
C LEU A 37 6.66 2.66 2.93
N LYS A 38 6.50 1.33 2.92
CA LYS A 38 5.86 0.61 1.81
C LYS A 38 4.39 0.96 1.68
N ILE A 39 3.67 1.01 2.81
CA ILE A 39 2.25 1.41 2.85
C ILE A 39 2.11 2.87 2.41
N ARG A 40 2.97 3.78 2.89
CA ARG A 40 2.97 5.18 2.48
C ARG A 40 3.22 5.35 0.98
N ARG A 41 4.14 4.58 0.41
CA ARG A 41 4.40 4.59 -1.03
C ARG A 41 3.18 4.11 -1.80
N LEU A 42 2.58 2.99 -1.40
CA LEU A 42 1.36 2.48 -2.02
C LEU A 42 0.20 3.49 -1.89
N SER A 43 0.05 4.15 -0.74
CA SER A 43 -0.95 5.20 -0.52
C SER A 43 -0.73 6.43 -1.40
N ALA A 44 0.51 6.77 -1.70
CA ALA A 44 0.84 7.87 -2.62
C ALA A 44 0.53 7.52 -4.09
N GLU A 45 0.65 6.26 -4.46
CA GLU A 45 0.37 5.75 -5.82
C GLU A 45 -1.12 5.45 -6.04
N THR A 46 -1.88 5.19 -4.98
CA THR A 46 -3.29 4.77 -5.01
C THR A 46 -4.18 5.76 -4.25
N CYS A 47 -5.01 5.28 -3.35
CA CYS A 47 -5.77 6.06 -2.38
C CYS A 47 -6.04 5.20 -1.14
N HIS A 48 -6.47 5.85 -0.05
CA HIS A 48 -6.72 5.18 1.22
C HIS A 48 -7.84 4.14 1.10
N GLU A 49 -8.92 4.48 0.44
CA GLU A 49 -10.09 3.62 0.23
C GLU A 49 -9.74 2.35 -0.57
N PHE A 50 -8.82 2.46 -1.53
CA PHE A 50 -8.31 1.28 -2.24
C PHE A 50 -7.49 0.36 -1.33
N ILE A 51 -6.69 0.92 -0.43
CA ILE A 51 -5.89 0.16 0.53
C ILE A 51 -6.79 -0.58 1.53
N GLU A 52 -7.84 0.06 2.01
CA GLU A 52 -8.87 -0.56 2.86
C GLU A 52 -9.60 -1.66 2.10
N TRP A 53 -10.03 -1.38 0.87
CA TRP A 53 -10.71 -2.34 0.00
C TRP A 53 -9.85 -3.59 -0.27
N CYS A 54 -8.53 -3.43 -0.40
CA CYS A 54 -7.58 -4.55 -0.51
C CYS A 54 -7.32 -5.29 0.80
N GLY A 55 -7.79 -4.78 1.96
CA GLY A 55 -7.58 -5.38 3.27
C GLY A 55 -6.13 -5.34 3.78
N ILE A 56 -5.35 -4.35 3.35
CA ILE A 56 -3.94 -4.24 3.74
C ILE A 56 -3.78 -3.77 5.18
N LEU A 57 -4.67 -2.90 5.67
CA LEU A 57 -4.57 -2.28 6.99
C LEU A 57 -4.96 -3.23 8.12
N ASP A 58 -5.99 -4.04 7.93
CA ASP A 58 -6.57 -4.88 8.99
C ASP A 58 -6.13 -6.35 8.92
N GLY A 59 -5.30 -6.71 7.95
CA GLY A 59 -4.89 -8.10 7.73
C GLY A 59 -6.03 -9.03 7.28
N MET A 60 -7.26 -8.53 7.27
CA MET A 60 -8.43 -9.21 6.75
C MET A 60 -8.75 -8.60 5.38
N SER A 61 -8.50 -9.35 4.33
CA SER A 61 -9.03 -8.99 3.01
C SER A 61 -10.56 -9.01 3.10
N LEU A 62 -11.17 -7.85 3.17
CA LEU A 62 -12.63 -7.70 3.09
C LEU A 62 -13.14 -8.19 1.73
N ASN A 63 -12.27 -8.21 0.75
CA ASN A 63 -12.60 -8.59 -0.61
C ASN A 63 -12.22 -10.04 -0.89
N LYS A 64 -13.24 -10.90 -0.92
CA LYS A 64 -13.12 -12.31 -1.31
C LYS A 64 -12.65 -12.50 -2.77
N MET A 65 -12.64 -11.43 -3.57
CA MET A 65 -12.28 -11.46 -4.97
C MET A 65 -10.77 -11.41 -5.24
N LEU A 66 -9.97 -10.80 -4.35
CA LEU A 66 -8.52 -10.68 -4.54
C LEU A 66 -7.79 -11.99 -4.17
N THR A 67 -8.05 -13.04 -4.93
CA THR A 67 -7.41 -14.35 -4.73
C THR A 67 -6.11 -14.47 -5.52
N THR A 68 -5.12 -15.13 -4.92
CA THR A 68 -3.83 -15.41 -5.56
C THR A 68 -3.96 -16.58 -6.55
N ASN A 69 -3.26 -16.52 -7.66
CA ASN A 69 -3.25 -17.56 -8.71
C ASN A 69 -4.61 -17.84 -9.37
N THR A 70 -5.56 -16.93 -9.22
CA THR A 70 -6.86 -17.02 -9.88
C THR A 70 -6.99 -15.93 -10.93
N LYS A 71 -7.51 -16.31 -12.10
CA LYS A 71 -7.79 -15.38 -13.19
C LYS A 71 -9.04 -14.56 -12.88
N MET A 72 -8.91 -13.25 -12.88
CA MET A 72 -9.98 -12.31 -12.61
C MET A 72 -10.06 -11.26 -13.72
N PHE A 73 -11.26 -10.84 -14.07
CA PHE A 73 -11.42 -9.72 -15.02
C PHE A 73 -11.26 -8.38 -14.29
N LYS A 74 -10.40 -7.52 -14.82
CA LYS A 74 -10.13 -6.20 -14.24
C LYS A 74 -11.38 -5.31 -14.20
N GLN A 75 -12.32 -5.54 -15.11
CA GLN A 75 -13.57 -4.81 -15.17
C GLN A 75 -14.48 -5.16 -14.00
N ASP A 76 -14.55 -6.44 -13.62
CA ASP A 76 -15.37 -6.89 -12.51
C ASP A 76 -14.81 -6.36 -11.18
N LEU A 77 -13.48 -6.39 -11.02
CA LEU A 77 -12.81 -5.78 -9.86
C LEU A 77 -13.05 -4.27 -9.77
N TYR A 78 -13.10 -3.57 -10.91
CA TYR A 78 -13.42 -2.15 -10.94
C TYR A 78 -14.85 -1.87 -10.50
N PHE A 79 -15.82 -2.65 -10.97
CA PHE A 79 -17.22 -2.48 -10.57
C PHE A 79 -17.42 -2.80 -9.09
N ASP A 80 -16.79 -3.85 -8.58
CA ASP A 80 -16.81 -4.22 -7.17
C ASP A 80 -16.24 -3.09 -6.29
N PHE A 81 -15.10 -2.51 -6.68
CA PHE A 81 -14.54 -1.35 -5.99
C PHE A 81 -15.48 -0.14 -5.98
N ILE A 82 -16.15 0.17 -7.11
CA ILE A 82 -17.09 1.28 -7.22
C ILE A 82 -18.37 1.03 -6.43
N GLU A 83 -18.82 -0.22 -6.33
CA GLU A 83 -19.98 -0.60 -5.52
C GLU A 83 -19.72 -0.33 -4.03
N ASP A 84 -18.54 -0.71 -3.55
CA ASP A 84 -18.12 -0.46 -2.17
C ASP A 84 -17.77 1.03 -1.92
N ASN A 85 -17.33 1.75 -2.95
CA ASN A 85 -16.90 3.14 -2.86
C ASN A 85 -17.58 4.03 -3.91
N PRO A 86 -18.86 4.39 -3.74
CA PRO A 86 -19.65 5.14 -4.74
C PRO A 86 -19.07 6.51 -5.10
N ASP A 87 -18.26 7.11 -4.21
CA ASP A 87 -17.62 8.41 -4.43
C ASP A 87 -16.61 8.40 -5.59
N PHE A 88 -16.12 7.23 -5.97
CA PHE A 88 -15.20 7.01 -7.08
C PHE A 88 -15.91 6.68 -8.41
N ALA A 89 -17.24 6.59 -8.41
CA ALA A 89 -18.03 6.29 -9.58
C ALA A 89 -17.86 7.33 -10.70
N PRO A 90 -18.09 6.95 -11.95
CA PRO A 90 -18.11 7.91 -13.06
C PRO A 90 -19.07 9.07 -12.79
N LYS A 91 -18.63 10.32 -13.01
CA LYS A 91 -19.34 11.59 -12.72
C LYS A 91 -19.38 12.00 -11.26
N SER A 92 -18.71 11.31 -10.35
CA SER A 92 -18.55 11.70 -8.96
C SER A 92 -17.37 12.65 -8.78
N LYS A 93 -17.25 13.30 -7.58
CA LYS A 93 -16.18 14.27 -7.29
C LYS A 93 -14.76 13.66 -7.34
N MET A 94 -14.64 12.39 -6.97
CA MET A 94 -13.37 11.66 -6.89
C MET A 94 -13.23 10.59 -7.98
N THR A 95 -13.89 10.79 -9.11
CA THR A 95 -13.93 9.83 -10.22
C THR A 95 -12.57 9.20 -10.53
N VAL A 96 -12.51 7.88 -10.53
CA VAL A 96 -11.35 7.10 -10.94
C VAL A 96 -11.60 6.45 -12.30
N SER A 97 -10.69 6.65 -13.24
CA SER A 97 -10.74 5.97 -14.53
C SER A 97 -10.34 4.49 -14.41
N ARG A 98 -10.91 3.63 -15.27
CA ARG A 98 -10.54 2.20 -15.32
C ARG A 98 -9.03 2.00 -15.50
N THR A 99 -8.40 2.83 -16.34
CA THR A 99 -6.95 2.77 -16.59
C THR A 99 -6.15 3.06 -15.32
N ARG A 100 -6.57 4.03 -14.53
CA ARG A 100 -5.94 4.37 -13.26
C ARG A 100 -6.13 3.26 -12.23
N PHE A 101 -7.32 2.72 -12.11
CA PHE A 101 -7.62 1.59 -11.24
C PHE A 101 -6.79 0.35 -11.60
N TYR A 102 -6.59 0.05 -12.90
CA TYR A 102 -5.77 -1.08 -13.33
C TYR A 102 -4.28 -0.92 -12.93
N LYS A 103 -3.76 0.33 -12.93
CA LYS A 103 -2.43 0.61 -12.38
C LYS A 103 -2.35 0.36 -10.88
N TRP A 104 -3.43 0.66 -10.15
CA TRP A 104 -3.51 0.37 -8.72
C TRP A 104 -3.45 -1.13 -8.42
N LEU A 105 -4.12 -1.96 -9.22
CA LEU A 105 -4.02 -3.41 -9.08
C LEU A 105 -2.59 -3.92 -9.29
N THR A 106 -1.86 -3.35 -10.24
CA THR A 106 -0.44 -3.68 -10.46
C THR A 106 0.42 -3.26 -9.26
N ALA A 107 0.23 -2.03 -8.75
CA ALA A 107 0.92 -1.55 -7.56
C ALA A 107 0.64 -2.41 -6.32
N TYR A 108 -0.60 -2.87 -6.15
CA TYR A 108 -0.99 -3.81 -5.10
C TYR A 108 -0.22 -5.13 -5.19
N ASN A 109 -0.13 -5.72 -6.38
CA ASN A 109 0.61 -6.99 -6.56
C ASN A 109 2.09 -6.83 -6.27
N GLN A 110 2.71 -5.73 -6.74
CA GLN A 110 4.11 -5.41 -6.43
C GLN A 110 4.34 -5.21 -4.92
N TYR A 111 3.38 -4.55 -4.24
CA TYR A 111 3.46 -4.37 -2.79
C TYR A 111 3.39 -5.70 -2.04
N LYS A 112 2.40 -6.55 -2.35
CA LYS A 112 2.09 -7.77 -1.62
C LYS A 112 3.01 -8.94 -2.00
N HIS A 113 3.28 -9.11 -3.27
CA HIS A 113 3.95 -10.29 -3.82
C HIS A 113 5.36 -10.00 -4.38
N LYS A 114 5.77 -8.71 -4.44
CA LYS A 114 7.08 -8.26 -4.93
C LYS A 114 7.38 -8.67 -6.39
N CYS A 115 6.35 -8.92 -7.17
CA CYS A 115 6.44 -9.27 -8.59
C CYS A 115 5.33 -8.60 -9.37
N ASP A 116 5.47 -8.54 -10.69
CA ASP A 116 4.42 -8.03 -11.57
C ASP A 116 3.30 -9.09 -11.70
N PRO A 117 2.03 -8.65 -11.77
CA PRO A 117 0.93 -9.56 -12.04
C PRO A 117 1.01 -10.07 -13.48
N GLU A 118 0.47 -11.25 -13.71
CA GLU A 118 0.24 -11.74 -15.07
C GLU A 118 -1.03 -11.10 -15.62
N GLU A 119 -0.93 -10.52 -16.81
CA GLU A 119 -2.02 -9.80 -17.44
C GLU A 119 -2.25 -10.25 -18.87
N GLY A 120 -3.48 -10.20 -19.32
CA GLY A 120 -3.82 -10.52 -20.70
C GLY A 120 -5.17 -9.97 -21.11
N ARG A 121 -5.55 -10.27 -22.35
CA ARG A 121 -6.83 -9.90 -22.94
C ARG A 121 -7.47 -11.10 -23.61
N GLU A 122 -8.75 -11.28 -23.36
CA GLU A 122 -9.59 -12.30 -23.97
C GLU A 122 -10.91 -11.71 -24.46
N ALA A 123 -11.79 -12.54 -25.02
CA ALA A 123 -13.11 -12.13 -25.48
C ALA A 123 -13.96 -11.45 -24.37
N GLY A 124 -13.78 -11.85 -23.11
CA GLY A 124 -14.45 -11.27 -21.93
C GLY A 124 -13.83 -9.97 -21.41
N GLY A 125 -12.68 -9.53 -21.93
CA GLY A 125 -12.02 -8.32 -21.51
C GLY A 125 -10.57 -8.49 -21.07
N ARG A 126 -10.04 -7.51 -20.33
CA ARG A 126 -8.70 -7.59 -19.73
C ARG A 126 -8.78 -8.36 -18.42
N TRP A 127 -7.90 -9.33 -18.26
CA TRP A 127 -7.78 -10.11 -17.04
C TRP A 127 -6.45 -9.88 -16.31
N ILE A 128 -6.40 -10.25 -15.04
CA ILE A 128 -5.23 -10.19 -14.17
C ILE A 128 -5.18 -11.44 -13.31
N VAL A 129 -3.96 -11.93 -13.07
CA VAL A 129 -3.66 -13.00 -12.10
C VAL A 129 -2.61 -12.46 -11.14
N PHE A 130 -2.92 -12.42 -9.87
CA PHE A 130 -1.96 -12.08 -8.84
C PHE A 130 -1.05 -13.28 -8.59
N ARG A 131 0.22 -13.16 -8.99
CA ARG A 131 1.24 -14.20 -8.80
C ARG A 131 2.01 -13.96 -7.52
N ASN A 132 2.28 -15.03 -6.79
CA ASN A 132 3.23 -14.99 -5.67
C ASN A 132 4.64 -15.32 -6.21
N ALA A 133 5.67 -14.62 -5.74
CA ALA A 133 7.05 -14.83 -6.17
C ALA A 133 7.52 -16.28 -6.03
N GLN A 134 7.01 -17.02 -5.04
CA GLN A 134 7.31 -18.45 -4.84
C GLN A 134 6.80 -19.35 -5.96
N THR A 135 5.71 -19.00 -6.63
CA THR A 135 5.12 -19.82 -7.71
C THR A 135 5.90 -19.68 -9.02
N ILE A 136 6.68 -18.62 -9.18
CA ILE A 136 7.49 -18.38 -10.39
C ILE A 136 8.72 -19.29 -10.40
N GLU A 137 9.31 -19.58 -9.23
CA GLU A 137 10.48 -20.45 -9.11
C GLU A 137 10.15 -21.93 -9.37
N GLU A 138 8.94 -22.40 -9.04
CA GLU A 138 8.51 -23.77 -9.29
C GLU A 138 8.23 -24.05 -10.78
N ASN A 139 7.72 -23.05 -11.52
CA ASN A 139 7.44 -23.20 -12.96
C ASN A 139 8.69 -22.99 -13.86
N GLY A 140 9.81 -22.50 -13.27
CA GLY A 140 11.08 -22.29 -13.98
C GLY A 140 12.02 -23.51 -14.01
N LYS A 141 11.73 -24.59 -13.29
CA LYS A 141 12.44 -25.86 -13.41
C LYS A 141 11.86 -26.67 -14.56
N ILE A 142 12.34 -26.41 -15.75
CA ILE A 142 12.25 -27.36 -16.86
C ILE A 142 13.37 -28.39 -16.59
N ASP A 143 13.01 -29.57 -16.17
CA ASP A 143 13.93 -30.72 -16.15
C ASP A 143 14.36 -31.02 -17.58
N PHE A 144 15.63 -30.85 -17.83
CA PHE A 144 16.28 -31.36 -19.03
C PHE A 144 16.71 -32.80 -18.82
#